data_29d278eef2ba5eea308e1eae6a5c847b
#
_entry.id   29d278eef2ba5eea308e1eae6a5c847b
#
_cell.length_a   1.000
_cell.length_b   1.000
_cell.length_c   1.000
_cell.angle_alpha   90.00
_cell.angle_beta   90.00
_cell.angle_gamma   90.00
#
_symmetry.space_group_name_H-M   'P 1'
#
loop_
_entity.id
_entity.type
_entity.pdbx_description
1 polymer ?
#
loop_
_entity_poly.entity_id
_entity_poly.type
_entity_poly.pdbx_seq_one_letter_code
_entity_poly.pdbx_strand_id
1 'polypeptide(L)'
;MKQLNELTARTETERTLLAGCRDSIRSLDPSVEIILYGSRARGDANPESDYDFLILTDGEVTLKRDDNFRQQLFPIELETGAVLTVILVSRKDWNSALYGAMPFYQNVVRDGVIL
;
A
#
# COMPACT_ATOMS: atom_id res chain seq x y z
N MET A 1 -7.77 0.30 11.50
CA MET A 1 -7.53 -0.31 10.16
C MET A 1 -7.55 -1.82 10.27
N LYS A 2 -8.03 -2.49 9.24
CA LYS A 2 -7.97 -3.95 9.16
C LYS A 2 -6.56 -4.42 8.86
N GLN A 3 -6.26 -5.67 9.17
CA GLN A 3 -4.99 -6.31 8.80
C GLN A 3 -5.23 -7.32 7.66
N LEU A 4 -4.16 -7.67 6.94
CA LEU A 4 -4.25 -8.57 5.79
C LEU A 4 -4.92 -9.91 6.14
N ASN A 5 -4.60 -10.48 7.29
CA ASN A 5 -5.17 -11.75 7.73
C ASN A 5 -6.67 -11.69 8.05
N GLU A 6 -7.24 -10.49 8.17
CA GLU A 6 -8.68 -10.29 8.39
C GLU A 6 -9.49 -10.22 7.09
N LEU A 7 -8.83 -10.27 5.93
CA LEU A 7 -9.47 -10.19 4.62
C LEU A 7 -9.99 -11.56 4.15
N THR A 8 -10.81 -12.22 4.96
CA THR A 8 -11.30 -13.56 4.64
C THR A 8 -12.30 -13.59 3.48
N ALA A 9 -12.95 -12.45 3.20
CA ALA A 9 -13.87 -12.33 2.07
C ALA A 9 -13.18 -12.15 0.72
N ARG A 10 -11.85 -11.94 0.72
CA ARG A 10 -11.06 -11.77 -0.51
C ARG A 10 -10.68 -13.11 -1.09
N THR A 11 -10.44 -13.13 -2.41
CA THR A 11 -9.96 -14.34 -3.07
C THR A 11 -8.56 -14.70 -2.58
N GLU A 12 -8.22 -15.98 -2.66
CA GLU A 12 -6.87 -16.43 -2.33
C GLU A 12 -5.83 -15.78 -3.26
N THR A 13 -6.16 -15.62 -4.56
CA THR A 13 -5.30 -14.96 -5.53
C THR A 13 -4.99 -13.52 -5.09
N GLU A 14 -6.00 -12.77 -4.65
CA GLU A 14 -5.80 -11.39 -4.20
C GLU A 14 -4.95 -11.34 -2.91
N ARG A 15 -5.21 -12.23 -1.96
CA ARG A 15 -4.41 -12.30 -0.73
C ARG A 15 -2.96 -12.66 -1.02
N THR A 16 -2.72 -13.58 -1.97
CA THR A 16 -1.37 -13.95 -2.39
C THR A 16 -0.65 -12.77 -3.06
N LEU A 17 -1.36 -12.03 -3.92
CA LEU A 17 -0.82 -10.81 -4.53
C LEU A 17 -0.39 -9.80 -3.47
N LEU A 18 -1.25 -9.52 -2.51
CA LEU A 18 -0.98 -8.54 -1.45
C LEU A 18 0.17 -8.97 -0.56
N ALA A 19 0.25 -10.25 -0.20
CA ALA A 19 1.37 -10.78 0.58
C ALA A 19 2.69 -10.68 -0.20
N GLY A 20 2.66 -10.96 -1.50
CA GLY A 20 3.83 -10.81 -2.36
C GLY A 20 4.32 -9.37 -2.47
N CYS A 21 3.40 -8.42 -2.60
CA CYS A 21 3.73 -6.99 -2.60
C CYS A 21 4.36 -6.57 -1.27
N ARG A 22 3.77 -6.98 -0.15
CA ARG A 22 4.32 -6.71 1.18
C ARG A 22 5.75 -7.23 1.30
N ASP A 23 5.98 -8.47 0.93
CA ASP A 23 7.29 -9.10 1.08
C ASP A 23 8.32 -8.43 0.18
N SER A 24 7.96 -8.06 -1.04
CA SER A 24 8.84 -7.35 -1.96
C SER A 24 9.22 -5.97 -1.44
N ILE A 25 8.26 -5.22 -0.91
CA ILE A 25 8.52 -3.89 -0.34
C ILE A 25 9.42 -4.02 0.89
N ARG A 26 9.13 -4.96 1.78
CA ARG A 26 9.94 -5.18 2.99
C ARG A 26 11.31 -5.74 2.71
N SER A 27 11.54 -6.39 1.59
CA SER A 27 12.87 -6.82 1.20
C SER A 27 13.78 -5.62 0.91
N LEU A 28 13.21 -4.51 0.45
CA LEU A 28 13.96 -3.27 0.23
C LEU A 28 14.17 -2.49 1.53
N ASP A 29 13.14 -2.40 2.37
CA ASP A 29 13.21 -1.74 3.67
C ASP A 29 12.23 -2.40 4.65
N PRO A 30 12.73 -3.25 5.58
CA PRO A 30 11.86 -3.96 6.52
C PRO A 30 11.22 -3.07 7.59
N SER A 31 11.65 -1.81 7.72
CA SER A 31 11.11 -0.89 8.74
C SER A 31 9.85 -0.16 8.31
N VAL A 32 9.47 -0.23 7.03
CA VAL A 32 8.32 0.51 6.53
C VAL A 32 7.00 -0.15 6.94
N GLU A 33 5.97 0.67 7.08
CA GLU A 33 4.60 0.23 7.21
C GLU A 33 3.90 0.35 5.86
N ILE A 34 3.13 -0.66 5.48
CA ILE A 34 2.48 -0.73 4.17
C ILE A 34 0.98 -0.80 4.39
N ILE A 35 0.25 0.13 3.76
CA ILE A 35 -1.20 0.22 3.89
C ILE A 35 -1.82 0.18 2.49
N LEU A 36 -2.71 -0.78 2.26
CA LEU A 36 -3.56 -0.80 1.07
C LEU A 36 -4.72 0.17 1.32
N TYR A 37 -4.99 1.06 0.36
CA TYR A 37 -6.11 1.99 0.45
C TYR A 37 -6.90 1.99 -0.87
N GLY A 38 -7.92 2.85 -0.97
CA GLY A 38 -8.73 2.96 -2.17
C GLY A 38 -9.74 1.81 -2.34
N SER A 39 -10.22 1.61 -3.57
CA SER A 39 -11.30 0.67 -3.85
C SER A 39 -10.97 -0.78 -3.49
N ARG A 40 -9.71 -1.18 -3.65
CA ARG A 40 -9.27 -2.54 -3.27
C ARG A 40 -9.31 -2.76 -1.77
N ALA A 41 -9.09 -1.70 -0.98
CA ALA A 41 -9.21 -1.78 0.48
C ALA A 41 -10.68 -1.81 0.92
N ARG A 42 -11.53 -0.97 0.30
CA ARG A 42 -12.96 -0.92 0.62
C ARG A 42 -13.74 -2.17 0.21
N GLY A 43 -13.24 -2.91 -0.79
CA GLY A 43 -13.95 -4.07 -1.32
C GLY A 43 -14.96 -3.76 -2.41
N ASP A 44 -14.95 -2.53 -2.94
CA ASP A 44 -15.84 -2.11 -4.04
C ASP A 44 -15.11 -2.00 -5.39
N ALA A 45 -13.93 -2.61 -5.48
CA ALA A 45 -13.14 -2.63 -6.70
C ALA A 45 -13.77 -3.50 -7.78
N ASN A 46 -13.57 -3.11 -9.05
CA ASN A 46 -13.81 -3.98 -10.18
C ASN A 46 -12.51 -4.72 -10.54
N PRO A 47 -12.55 -5.72 -11.46
CA PRO A 47 -11.36 -6.50 -11.82
C PRO A 47 -10.20 -5.68 -12.39
N GLU A 48 -10.47 -4.46 -12.91
CA GLU A 48 -9.46 -3.60 -13.52
C GLU A 48 -8.97 -2.51 -12.57
N SER A 49 -9.49 -2.46 -11.34
CA SER A 49 -9.06 -1.44 -10.37
C SER A 49 -7.62 -1.62 -9.95
N ASP A 50 -6.90 -0.50 -9.80
CA ASP A 50 -5.53 -0.49 -9.30
C ASP A 50 -5.48 -0.91 -7.83
N TYR A 51 -4.33 -1.44 -7.42
CA TYR A 51 -4.00 -1.60 -6.01
C TYR A 51 -3.17 -0.41 -5.57
N ASP A 52 -3.66 0.34 -4.60
CA ASP A 52 -3.03 1.57 -4.13
C ASP A 52 -2.35 1.33 -2.80
N PHE A 53 -1.02 1.48 -2.76
CA PHE A 53 -0.21 1.28 -1.57
C PHE A 53 0.33 2.59 -1.03
N LEU A 54 0.13 2.81 0.26
CA LEU A 54 0.79 3.86 1.02
C LEU A 54 1.94 3.22 1.81
N ILE A 55 3.14 3.75 1.64
CA ILE A 55 4.32 3.29 2.37
C ILE A 55 4.74 4.40 3.33
N LEU A 56 4.73 4.09 4.63
CA LEU A 56 5.18 5.00 5.68
C LEU A 56 6.61 4.65 6.08
N THR A 57 7.50 5.63 6.05
CA THR A 57 8.92 5.44 6.28
C THR A 57 9.46 6.43 7.31
N ASP A 58 10.46 6.01 8.09
CA ASP A 58 11.26 6.91 8.93
C ASP A 58 12.44 7.51 8.16
N GLY A 59 12.73 6.97 6.97
CA GLY A 59 13.80 7.44 6.11
C GLY A 59 13.38 8.61 5.23
N GLU A 60 14.27 8.98 4.32
CA GLU A 60 14.03 10.09 3.40
C GLU A 60 12.93 9.77 2.39
N VAL A 61 12.11 10.76 2.08
CA VAL A 61 11.13 10.70 1.00
C VAL A 61 11.73 11.41 -0.20
N THR A 62 12.22 10.63 -1.15
CA THR A 62 12.85 11.13 -2.37
C THR A 62 12.24 10.45 -3.58
N LEU A 63 12.37 11.07 -4.75
CA LEU A 63 11.94 10.46 -6.00
C LEU A 63 12.67 9.13 -6.26
N LYS A 64 13.94 9.05 -5.89
CA LYS A 64 14.72 7.82 -6.07
C LYS A 64 14.17 6.69 -5.20
N ARG A 65 13.86 6.94 -3.93
CA ARG A 65 13.30 5.91 -3.04
C ARG A 65 11.91 5.48 -3.50
N ASP A 66 11.08 6.44 -3.89
CA ASP A 66 9.76 6.14 -4.44
C ASP A 66 9.89 5.22 -5.66
N ASP A 67 10.79 5.55 -6.58
CA ASP A 67 11.05 4.74 -7.76
C ASP A 67 11.60 3.35 -7.42
N ASN A 68 12.46 3.24 -6.42
CA ASN A 68 12.98 1.95 -5.98
C ASN A 68 11.87 1.02 -5.49
N PHE A 69 10.89 1.55 -4.75
CA PHE A 69 9.72 0.75 -4.33
C PHE A 69 8.87 0.34 -5.53
N ARG A 70 8.66 1.24 -6.48
CA ARG A 70 7.93 0.91 -7.71
C ARG A 70 8.61 -0.20 -8.50
N GLN A 71 9.94 -0.15 -8.61
CA GLN A 71 10.72 -1.18 -9.29
C GLN A 71 10.65 -2.53 -8.58
N GLN A 72 10.55 -2.55 -7.26
CA GLN A 72 10.35 -3.79 -6.50
C GLN A 72 9.03 -4.48 -6.86
N LEU A 73 8.00 -3.72 -7.20
CA LEU A 73 6.69 -4.25 -7.52
C LEU A 73 6.53 -4.61 -9.00
N PHE A 74 7.42 -4.13 -9.87
CA PHE A 74 7.29 -4.32 -11.31
C PHE A 74 7.23 -5.80 -11.72
N PRO A 75 8.04 -6.72 -11.18
CA PRO A 75 7.91 -8.14 -11.51
C PRO A 75 6.53 -8.72 -11.20
N ILE A 76 5.90 -8.27 -10.13
CA ILE A 76 4.54 -8.71 -9.76
C ILE A 76 3.52 -8.18 -10.77
N GLU A 77 3.67 -6.93 -11.21
CA GLU A 77 2.82 -6.38 -12.27
C GLU A 77 2.92 -7.18 -13.56
N LEU A 78 4.14 -7.55 -13.95
CA LEU A 78 4.37 -8.38 -15.16
C LEU A 78 3.75 -9.77 -15.03
N GLU A 79 3.86 -10.37 -13.87
CA GLU A 79 3.35 -11.73 -13.63
C GLU A 79 1.82 -11.78 -13.55
N THR A 80 1.21 -10.78 -12.92
CA THR A 80 -0.21 -10.80 -12.57
C THR A 80 -1.08 -9.95 -13.48
N GLY A 81 -0.50 -9.00 -14.21
CA GLY A 81 -1.25 -8.00 -14.97
C GLY A 81 -1.90 -6.92 -14.12
N ALA A 82 -1.71 -6.95 -12.81
CA ALA A 82 -2.24 -5.93 -11.91
C ALA A 82 -1.49 -4.62 -12.05
N VAL A 83 -2.16 -3.50 -11.81
CA VAL A 83 -1.53 -2.18 -11.72
C VAL A 83 -1.34 -1.85 -10.23
N LEU A 84 -0.09 -1.61 -9.84
CA LEU A 84 0.30 -1.38 -8.45
C LEU A 84 0.86 0.04 -8.33
N THR A 85 0.19 0.89 -7.55
CA THR A 85 0.61 2.28 -7.34
C THR A 85 1.18 2.45 -5.94
N VAL A 86 2.14 3.38 -5.81
CA VAL A 86 2.83 3.63 -4.54
C VAL A 86 2.85 5.12 -4.24
N ILE A 87 2.52 5.46 -2.99
CA ILE A 87 2.76 6.79 -2.42
C ILE A 87 3.67 6.58 -1.20
N LEU A 88 4.82 7.26 -1.20
CA LEU A 88 5.78 7.23 -0.09
C LEU A 88 5.61 8.48 0.77
N VAL A 89 5.36 8.30 2.07
CA VAL A 89 5.17 9.40 3.02
C VAL A 89 6.00 9.11 4.28
N SER A 90 6.61 10.14 4.86
CA SER A 90 7.30 9.96 6.14
C SER A 90 6.29 9.79 7.27
N ARG A 91 6.63 8.97 8.27
CA ARG A 91 5.78 8.83 9.46
C ARG A 91 5.59 10.16 10.18
N LYS A 92 6.62 11.00 10.18
CA LYS A 92 6.54 12.33 10.78
C LYS A 92 5.44 13.17 10.12
N ASP A 93 5.42 13.22 8.80
CA ASP A 93 4.40 13.97 8.06
C ASP A 93 3.02 13.33 8.22
N TRP A 94 2.94 12.02 8.13
CA TRP A 94 1.68 11.29 8.31
C TRP A 94 1.02 11.60 9.66
N ASN A 95 1.82 11.71 10.72
CA ASN A 95 1.33 11.98 12.07
C ASN A 95 1.20 13.47 12.38
N SER A 96 1.42 14.35 11.40
CA SER A 96 1.28 15.78 11.59
C SER A 96 -0.18 16.22 11.63
N ALA A 97 -0.44 17.39 12.23
CA ALA A 97 -1.78 17.98 12.25
C ALA A 97 -2.28 18.29 10.84
N LEU A 98 -1.39 18.71 9.95
CA LEU A 98 -1.73 19.02 8.57
C LEU A 98 -2.29 17.80 7.85
N TYR A 99 -1.59 16.67 7.90
CA TYR A 99 -2.06 15.42 7.27
C TYR A 99 -3.35 14.92 7.91
N GLY A 100 -3.45 15.00 9.24
CA GLY A 100 -4.64 14.56 9.96
C GLY A 100 -5.92 15.30 9.57
N ALA A 101 -5.78 16.54 9.06
CA ALA A 101 -6.90 17.35 8.59
C ALA A 101 -7.29 17.02 7.13
N MET A 102 -6.48 16.26 6.41
CA MET A 102 -6.72 15.99 4.97
C MET A 102 -7.72 14.83 4.79
N PRO A 103 -8.64 14.95 3.81
CA PRO A 103 -9.56 13.85 3.49
C PRO A 103 -8.85 12.54 3.16
N PHE A 104 -7.70 12.59 2.50
CA PHE A 104 -6.90 11.41 2.19
C PHE A 104 -6.53 10.63 3.45
N TYR A 105 -6.01 11.31 4.47
CA TYR A 105 -5.67 10.69 5.75
C TYR A 105 -6.89 10.01 6.38
N GLN A 106 -8.01 10.74 6.43
CA GLN A 106 -9.25 10.24 7.03
C GLN A 106 -9.78 9.00 6.30
N ASN A 107 -9.71 9.01 4.97
CA ASN A 107 -10.14 7.88 4.14
C ASN A 107 -9.24 6.66 4.37
N VAL A 108 -7.93 6.84 4.45
CA VAL A 108 -6.98 5.75 4.69
C VAL A 108 -7.21 5.15 6.08
N VAL A 109 -7.36 5.98 7.10
CA VAL A 109 -7.59 5.49 8.46
C VAL A 109 -8.90 4.69 8.55
N ARG A 110 -9.94 5.13 7.84
CA ARG A 110 -11.24 4.45 7.86
C ARG A 110 -11.21 3.12 7.11
N ASP A 111 -10.63 3.10 5.91
CA ASP A 111 -10.76 1.98 4.97
C ASP A 111 -9.48 1.16 4.80
N GLY A 112 -8.33 1.66 5.26
CA GLY A 112 -7.04 1.07 4.99
C GLY A 112 -6.86 -0.32 5.56
N VAL A 113 -6.00 -1.10 4.89
CA VAL A 113 -5.61 -2.46 5.31
C VAL A 113 -4.10 -2.48 5.51
N ILE A 114 -3.67 -2.82 6.72
CA ILE A 114 -2.25 -2.97 7.03
C ILE A 114 -1.77 -4.32 6.51
N LEU A 115 -0.72 -4.30 5.73
CA LEU A 115 -0.12 -5.52 5.16
C LEU A 115 0.99 -6.10 6.02
#